data_1b837fd83e49383f0ac08f05704abb22
#
_entry.id   1b837fd83e49383f0ac08f05704abb22
#
_cell.length_a   1.000
_cell.length_b   1.000
_cell.length_c   1.000
_cell.angle_alpha   90.00
_cell.angle_beta   90.00
_cell.angle_gamma   90.00
#
_symmetry.space_group_name_H-M   'P 1'
#
loop_
_entity.id
_entity.type
_entity.pdbx_description
1 polymer ?
#
loop_
_entity_poly.entity_id
_entity_poly.type
_entity_poly.pdbx_seq_one_letter_code
_entity_poly.pdbx_strand_id
1 'polypeptide(L)'
;MWHAAMNHEMAMTAEHKQSMMMNMSLGEADAGFDKRFLDAMIPHHQGAVTMAKDSLKKSKRPELQKLAQNIMTSQQAEISQMTRWQQQWYANK
;
A
#
# COMPACT_ATOMS: atom_id res chain seq x y z
N MET A 1 -3.27 16.31 -8.90
CA MET A 1 -3.18 16.21 -8.19
C MET A 1 -2.92 15.87 -7.73
N TRP A 2 -2.60 15.91 -7.63
CA TRP A 2 -2.23 15.68 -6.79
C TRP A 2 -1.70 16.04 -6.78
N HIS A 3 -1.48 16.53 -6.76
CA HIS A 3 -1.07 17.03 -6.44
C HIS A 3 -0.70 17.30 -6.30
N ALA A 4 -0.65 17.55 -6.84
CA ALA A 4 -0.37 17.97 -6.60
C ALA A 4 -0.24 18.18 -6.35
N ALA A 5 -0.18 18.33 -6.45
CA ALA A 5 0.09 18.64 -5.92
C ALA A 5 0.36 18.67 -5.57
N MET A 6 0.62 18.80 -5.47
CA MET A 6 1.09 18.89 -4.90
C MET A 6 1.92 18.82 -4.97
N ASN A 7 2.46 19.03 -4.87
CA ASN A 7 3.30 19.10 -4.68
C ASN A 7 4.13 19.15 -4.40
N HIS A 8 4.69 19.23 -4.39
CA HIS A 8 5.44 19.30 -4.00
C HIS A 8 6.15 19.47 -3.38
N GLU A 9 6.29 20.03 -3.77
CA GLU A 9 7.20 20.25 -3.06
C GLU A 9 7.37 19.94 -1.64
N MET A 10 6.76 19.19 -1.00
CA MET A 10 6.90 18.66 0.32
C MET A 10 8.08 17.74 0.43
N ALA A 11 8.83 17.85 1.52
CA ALA A 11 9.86 16.87 1.81
C ALA A 11 9.20 15.52 2.00
N MET A 12 9.77 14.48 1.40
CA MET A 12 9.21 13.15 1.54
C MET A 12 9.54 12.56 2.89
N THR A 13 8.54 12.01 3.55
CA THR A 13 8.74 11.26 4.78
C THR A 13 9.44 9.94 4.45
N ALA A 14 9.94 9.28 5.48
CA ALA A 14 10.52 7.95 5.30
C ALA A 14 9.50 6.98 4.73
N GLU A 15 8.24 7.11 5.13
CA GLU A 15 7.17 6.27 4.62
C GLU A 15 6.93 6.50 3.15
N HIS A 16 6.95 7.75 2.71
CA HIS A 16 6.75 8.07 1.31
C HIS A 16 7.89 7.53 0.47
N LYS A 17 9.12 7.66 0.97
CA LYS A 17 10.26 7.11 0.26
C LYS A 17 10.16 5.61 0.11
N GLN A 18 9.73 4.95 1.18
CA GLN A 18 9.56 3.51 1.15
C GLN A 18 8.51 3.08 0.15
N SER A 19 7.38 3.80 0.13
CA SER A 19 6.33 3.51 -0.83
C SER A 19 6.80 3.67 -2.27
N MET A 20 7.59 4.71 -2.52
CA MET A 20 8.13 4.93 -3.86
C MET A 20 9.12 3.85 -4.25
N MET A 21 9.93 3.40 -3.29
CA MET A 21 10.88 2.34 -3.57
C MET A 21 10.21 1.03 -3.95
N MET A 22 9.00 0.81 -3.47
CA MET A 22 8.25 -0.38 -3.83
C MET A 22 7.80 -0.39 -5.28
N ASN A 23 7.90 0.74 -5.96
CA ASN A 23 7.63 0.80 -7.40
C ASN A 23 8.85 0.45 -8.22
N MET A 24 9.98 0.18 -7.58
CA MET A 24 11.20 -0.19 -8.27
C MET A 24 11.21 -1.69 -8.54
N SER A 25 12.15 -2.11 -9.33
CA SER A 25 12.25 -3.52 -9.70
C SER A 25 12.42 -4.41 -8.46
N LEU A 26 11.71 -5.52 -8.44
CA LEU A 26 11.84 -6.54 -7.41
C LEU A 26 12.87 -7.59 -7.78
N GLY A 27 13.63 -7.34 -8.84
CA GLY A 27 14.63 -8.28 -9.29
C GLY A 27 14.12 -9.14 -10.43
N GLU A 28 14.81 -10.23 -10.69
CA GLU A 28 14.52 -11.06 -11.85
C GLU A 28 13.39 -12.06 -11.55
N ALA A 29 12.84 -12.59 -12.62
CA ALA A 29 11.78 -13.59 -12.50
C ALA A 29 12.39 -14.94 -12.14
N ASP A 30 12.70 -15.10 -10.87
CA ASP A 30 13.27 -16.36 -10.35
C ASP A 30 12.28 -16.95 -9.33
N ALA A 31 12.71 -18.02 -8.67
CA ALA A 31 11.83 -18.74 -7.74
C ALA A 31 11.42 -17.89 -6.53
N GLY A 32 12.16 -16.83 -6.22
CA GLY A 32 11.84 -15.98 -5.09
C GLY A 32 11.06 -14.72 -5.43
N PHE A 33 10.73 -14.52 -6.71
CA PHE A 33 10.09 -13.28 -7.13
C PHE A 33 8.73 -13.07 -6.46
N ASP A 34 7.90 -14.11 -6.47
CA ASP A 34 6.55 -13.98 -5.91
C ASP A 34 6.59 -13.65 -4.43
N LYS A 35 7.54 -14.25 -3.71
CA LYS A 35 7.68 -13.94 -2.29
C LYS A 35 8.09 -12.49 -2.08
N ARG A 36 9.03 -12.01 -2.89
CA ARG A 36 9.47 -10.62 -2.80
C ARG A 36 8.33 -9.66 -3.10
N PHE A 37 7.49 -10.01 -4.09
CA PHE A 37 6.33 -9.21 -4.42
C PHE A 37 5.38 -9.11 -3.24
N LEU A 38 5.04 -10.24 -2.63
CA LEU A 38 4.11 -10.26 -1.50
C LEU A 38 4.70 -9.52 -0.31
N ASP A 39 5.99 -9.75 -0.01
CA ASP A 39 6.63 -9.11 1.12
C ASP A 39 6.69 -7.58 0.97
N ALA A 40 6.75 -7.10 -0.26
CA ALA A 40 6.78 -5.66 -0.52
C ALA A 40 5.38 -5.06 -0.54
N MET A 41 4.41 -5.77 -1.14
CA MET A 41 3.08 -5.20 -1.37
C MET A 41 2.22 -5.17 -0.11
N ILE A 42 2.41 -6.11 0.79
CA ILE A 42 1.60 -6.12 2.02
C ILE A 42 1.82 -4.84 2.83
N PRO A 43 3.06 -4.46 3.17
CA PRO A 43 3.24 -3.17 3.88
C PRO A 43 2.79 -1.97 3.06
N HIS A 44 2.92 -2.02 1.74
CA HIS A 44 2.46 -0.94 0.89
C HIS A 44 0.95 -0.76 1.02
N HIS A 45 0.19 -1.85 1.00
CA HIS A 45 -1.25 -1.81 1.17
C HIS A 45 -1.64 -1.37 2.58
N GLN A 46 -0.87 -1.80 3.59
CA GLN A 46 -1.11 -1.35 4.96
C GLN A 46 -0.92 0.15 5.10
N GLY A 47 0.07 0.71 4.39
CA GLY A 47 0.27 2.15 4.36
C GLY A 47 -0.92 2.88 3.78
N ALA A 48 -1.51 2.33 2.71
CA ALA A 48 -2.69 2.93 2.10
C ALA A 48 -3.88 2.92 3.06
N VAL A 49 -4.05 1.84 3.82
CA VAL A 49 -5.11 1.77 4.82
C VAL A 49 -4.91 2.84 5.89
N THR A 50 -3.68 3.01 6.35
CA THR A 50 -3.37 4.03 7.36
C THR A 50 -3.70 5.42 6.86
N MET A 51 -3.33 5.73 5.62
CA MET A 51 -3.63 7.03 5.03
C MET A 51 -5.13 7.25 4.89
N ALA A 52 -5.85 6.20 4.49
CA ALA A 52 -7.30 6.29 4.33
C ALA A 52 -7.98 6.55 5.68
N LYS A 53 -7.52 5.87 6.73
CA LYS A 53 -8.05 6.12 8.07
C LYS A 53 -7.82 7.55 8.50
N ASP A 54 -6.65 8.07 8.23
CA ASP A 54 -6.33 9.45 8.57
C ASP A 54 -7.23 10.42 7.82
N SER A 55 -7.48 10.15 6.54
CA SER A 55 -8.38 10.97 5.74
C SER A 55 -9.79 10.97 6.28
N LEU A 56 -10.27 9.83 6.76
CA LEU A 56 -11.60 9.75 7.36
C LEU A 56 -11.73 10.65 8.58
N LYS A 57 -10.65 10.80 9.34
CA LYS A 57 -10.66 11.64 10.53
C LYS A 57 -10.54 13.11 10.19
N LYS A 58 -9.77 13.45 9.18
CA LYS A 58 -9.38 14.84 8.92
C LYS A 58 -10.15 15.51 7.81
N SER A 59 -10.57 14.77 6.81
CA SER A 59 -11.31 15.35 5.71
C SER A 59 -12.77 15.53 6.07
N LYS A 60 -13.32 16.67 5.68
CA LYS A 60 -14.74 16.95 5.88
C LYS A 60 -15.52 16.84 4.58
N ARG A 61 -14.85 16.45 3.51
CA ARG A 61 -15.53 16.30 2.21
C ARG A 61 -16.12 14.92 2.12
N PRO A 62 -17.43 14.80 1.90
CA PRO A 62 -18.05 13.47 1.78
C PRO A 62 -17.44 12.62 0.68
N GLU A 63 -17.04 13.26 -0.42
CA GLU A 63 -16.43 12.54 -1.54
C GLU A 63 -15.13 11.87 -1.12
N LEU A 64 -14.31 12.56 -0.34
CA LEU A 64 -13.04 11.99 0.13
C LEU A 64 -13.27 10.94 1.19
N GLN A 65 -14.27 11.13 2.05
CA GLN A 65 -14.59 10.14 3.06
C GLN A 65 -15.04 8.83 2.41
N LYS A 66 -15.87 8.95 1.39
CA LYS A 66 -16.34 7.76 0.68
C LYS A 66 -15.19 7.06 -0.03
N LEU A 67 -14.33 7.82 -0.69
CA LEU A 67 -13.16 7.25 -1.36
C LEU A 67 -12.25 6.54 -0.35
N ALA A 68 -12.01 7.17 0.80
CA ALA A 68 -11.15 6.57 1.81
C ALA A 68 -11.73 5.26 2.33
N GLN A 69 -13.04 5.19 2.51
CA GLN A 69 -13.68 3.96 2.93
C GLN A 69 -13.54 2.86 1.88
N ASN A 70 -13.70 3.22 0.61
CA ASN A 70 -13.54 2.25 -0.47
C ASN A 70 -12.10 1.73 -0.53
N ILE A 71 -11.13 2.62 -0.35
CA ILE A 71 -9.74 2.23 -0.32
C ILE A 71 -9.47 1.27 0.83
N MET A 72 -9.96 1.60 2.02
CA MET A 72 -9.76 0.72 3.17
C MET A 72 -10.31 -0.67 2.91
N THR A 73 -11.51 -0.76 2.37
CA THR A 73 -12.14 -2.05 2.12
C THR A 73 -11.35 -2.86 1.10
N SER A 74 -10.99 -2.24 -0.02
CA SER A 74 -10.30 -2.96 -1.07
C SER A 74 -8.88 -3.34 -0.67
N GLN A 75 -8.17 -2.45 0.02
CA GLN A 75 -6.80 -2.73 0.44
C GLN A 75 -6.76 -3.83 1.50
N GLN A 76 -7.72 -3.82 2.43
CA GLN A 76 -7.78 -4.87 3.45
C GLN A 76 -8.09 -6.23 2.84
N ALA A 77 -8.95 -6.27 1.84
CA ALA A 77 -9.25 -7.53 1.15
C ALA A 77 -7.99 -8.05 0.44
N GLU A 78 -7.22 -7.16 -0.18
CA GLU A 78 -6.01 -7.56 -0.86
C GLU A 78 -4.92 -8.01 0.11
N ILE A 79 -4.80 -7.34 1.25
CA ILE A 79 -3.87 -7.76 2.29
C ILE A 79 -4.21 -9.17 2.77
N SER A 80 -5.48 -9.43 3.01
CA SER A 80 -5.92 -10.76 3.45
C SER A 80 -5.57 -11.83 2.41
N GLN A 81 -5.80 -11.51 1.14
CA GLN A 81 -5.50 -12.46 0.07
C GLN A 81 -4.00 -12.72 -0.02
N MET A 82 -3.19 -11.68 0.04
CA MET A 82 -1.75 -11.83 -0.04
C MET A 82 -1.18 -12.58 1.17
N THR A 83 -1.73 -12.31 2.34
CA THR A 83 -1.31 -13.01 3.56
C THR A 83 -1.63 -14.51 3.46
N ARG A 84 -2.80 -14.83 2.91
CA ARG A 84 -3.18 -16.22 2.68
C ARG A 84 -2.21 -16.92 1.75
N TRP A 85 -1.84 -16.25 0.66
CA TRP A 85 -0.88 -16.80 -0.29
C TRP A 85 0.49 -17.00 0.35
N GLN A 86 0.93 -16.06 1.18
CA GLN A 86 2.19 -16.23 1.90
C GLN A 86 2.16 -17.50 2.75
N GLN A 87 1.07 -17.71 3.47
CA GLN A 87 0.94 -18.87 4.31
C GLN A 87 0.88 -20.16 3.51
N GLN A 88 0.14 -20.16 2.42
CA GLN A 88 -0.01 -21.34 1.58
C GLN A 88 1.29 -21.71 0.90
N TRP A 89 2.03 -20.73 0.43
CA TRP A 89 3.18 -20.98 -0.43
C TRP A 89 4.50 -21.05 0.32
N TYR A 90 4.61 -20.36 1.46
CA TYR A 90 5.91 -20.19 2.10
C TYR A 90 5.96 -20.48 3.59
N ALA A 91 4.84 -20.59 4.27
CA ALA A 91 4.85 -20.65 5.73
C ALA A 91 5.54 -21.90 6.28
N ASN A 92 5.58 -22.96 5.50
CA ASN A 92 6.18 -24.22 5.94
C ASN A 92 7.53 -24.49 5.28
N LYS A 93 8.19 -23.47 4.80
CA LYS A 93 9.48 -23.63 4.12
C LYS A 93 10.66 -23.39 5.03
#